data_af1dfaa461fbda542fe22405b3297c69
#
_entry.id   af1dfaa461fbda542fe22405b3297c69
#
_cell.length_a   1.000
_cell.length_b   1.000
_cell.length_c   1.000
_cell.angle_alpha   90.00
_cell.angle_beta   90.00
_cell.angle_gamma   90.00
#
_symmetry.space_group_name_H-M   'P 1'
#
loop_
_entity.id
_entity.type
_entity.pdbx_description
1 polymer ?
#
loop_
_entity_poly.entity_id
_entity_poly.type
_entity_poly.pdbx_seq_one_letter_code
_entity_poly.pdbx_strand_id
1 'polypeptide(L)'
;RLRHSATRSLVERRDTIIVASVSCIYGIGSVDSYSSMSFTLEKNQKINRDVIIKKLVELLYKRRDMDFRRGSFRAKGDILEIFPSHYEDCSWKISMFGDEIESIVETDPLTGEKLNELNEIRIFSNSHYVTPKPTIKKAIVLIKEDLKKQLKVFEKEKKYLEKQRLDERTTFDLEMIETTGSCSGIENYSRYLSGRKSGEPPPTLYEYMPEDSLLFIDESH
;
A
#
# COMPACT_ATOMS: atom_id res chain seq x y z
N ARG A 1 -1.44 0.39 11.20
CA ARG A 1 -2.56 1.33 11.28
C ARG A 1 -2.05 2.76 11.43
N LEU A 2 -1.47 3.14 12.58
CA LEU A 2 -0.99 4.51 12.86
C LEU A 2 -0.08 5.05 11.75
N ARG A 3 0.81 4.23 11.19
CA ARG A 3 1.69 4.64 10.08
C ARG A 3 0.88 5.03 8.82
N HIS A 4 -0.15 4.27 8.45
CA HIS A 4 -1.02 4.60 7.31
C HIS A 4 -1.79 5.89 7.54
N SER A 5 -2.33 6.07 8.74
CA SER A 5 -3.02 7.31 9.11
C SER A 5 -2.06 8.51 9.06
N ALA A 6 -0.86 8.38 9.60
CA ALA A 6 0.15 9.44 9.62
C ALA A 6 0.60 9.83 8.19
N THR A 7 0.98 8.86 7.36
CA THR A 7 1.42 9.15 5.98
C THR A 7 0.31 9.76 5.13
N ARG A 8 -0.94 9.27 5.29
CA ARG A 8 -2.10 9.88 4.62
C ARG A 8 -2.30 11.33 5.05
N SER A 9 -2.25 11.59 6.37
CA SER A 9 -2.43 12.95 6.90
C SER A 9 -1.37 13.91 6.37
N LEU A 10 -0.12 13.47 6.23
CA LEU A 10 0.95 14.28 5.62
C LEU A 10 0.68 14.60 4.14
N VAL A 11 0.07 13.67 3.41
CA VAL A 11 -0.24 13.88 1.98
C VAL A 11 -1.49 14.75 1.78
N GLU A 12 -2.50 14.62 2.66
CA GLU A 12 -3.80 15.26 2.47
C GLU A 12 -3.97 16.59 3.23
N ARG A 13 -3.24 16.78 4.33
CA ARG A 13 -3.49 17.86 5.29
C ARG A 13 -2.24 18.66 5.58
N ARG A 14 -2.42 19.97 5.79
CA ARG A 14 -1.34 20.91 6.17
C ARG A 14 -1.26 21.16 7.69
N ASP A 15 -2.33 20.85 8.41
CA ASP A 15 -2.49 21.05 9.84
C ASP A 15 -2.17 19.76 10.64
N THR A 16 -1.08 19.06 10.29
CA THR A 16 -0.71 17.78 10.86
C THR A 16 0.51 17.89 11.76
N ILE A 17 0.43 17.31 12.96
CA ILE A 17 1.57 17.11 13.86
C ILE A 17 1.82 15.59 13.99
N ILE A 18 3.07 15.16 13.76
CA ILE A 18 3.47 13.76 13.89
C ILE A 18 4.54 13.64 14.97
N VAL A 19 4.30 12.73 15.89
CA VAL A 19 5.29 12.29 16.87
C VAL A 19 5.65 10.85 16.55
N ALA A 20 6.93 10.58 16.26
CA ALA A 20 7.39 9.29 15.81
C ALA A 20 8.75 8.93 16.40
N SER A 21 8.97 7.64 16.65
CA SER A 21 10.31 7.13 16.96
C SER A 21 11.12 6.91 15.67
N VAL A 22 12.43 6.81 15.78
CA VAL A 22 13.35 6.57 14.64
C VAL A 22 12.96 5.34 13.80
N SER A 23 12.40 4.31 14.42
CA SER A 23 11.96 3.10 13.73
C SER A 23 10.81 3.33 12.74
N CYS A 24 10.09 4.44 12.86
CA CYS A 24 8.99 4.81 11.97
C CYS A 24 9.45 5.50 10.69
N ILE A 25 10.70 5.99 10.64
CA ILE A 25 11.27 6.71 9.50
C ILE A 25 11.42 5.78 8.29
N TYR A 26 11.81 4.54 8.54
CA TYR A 26 12.08 3.54 7.51
C TYR A 26 10.90 2.58 7.26
N GLY A 27 11.01 1.74 6.24
CA GLY A 27 10.02 0.73 5.92
C GLY A 27 8.75 1.34 5.32
N ILE A 28 8.90 2.38 4.49
CA ILE A 28 7.84 3.07 3.74
C ILE A 28 8.22 3.10 2.25
N GLY A 29 7.23 3.07 1.37
CA GLY A 29 7.43 3.22 -0.07
C GLY A 29 7.70 4.67 -0.46
N SER A 30 7.96 4.92 -1.75
CA SER A 30 8.12 6.29 -2.25
C SER A 30 6.81 7.07 -2.20
N VAL A 31 6.88 8.38 -1.95
CA VAL A 31 5.73 9.30 -1.92
C VAL A 31 4.97 9.26 -3.24
N ASP A 32 5.69 9.30 -4.36
CA ASP A 32 5.10 9.30 -5.70
C ASP A 32 4.27 8.03 -5.94
N SER A 33 4.81 6.87 -5.58
CA SER A 33 4.09 5.60 -5.69
C SER A 33 2.85 5.58 -4.81
N TYR A 34 2.97 6.02 -3.56
CA TYR A 34 1.86 6.04 -2.60
C TYR A 34 0.74 7.01 -3.04
N SER A 35 1.11 8.22 -3.47
CA SER A 35 0.15 9.24 -3.91
C SER A 35 -0.54 8.86 -5.22
N SER A 36 0.19 8.26 -6.17
CA SER A 36 -0.36 7.80 -7.45
C SER A 36 -1.26 6.59 -7.31
N MET A 37 -1.06 5.77 -6.27
CA MET A 37 -1.87 4.58 -5.97
C MET A 37 -3.05 4.95 -5.05
N SER A 38 -3.87 5.87 -5.52
CA SER A 38 -5.16 6.24 -4.93
C SER A 38 -6.17 6.50 -6.05
N PHE A 39 -7.46 6.41 -5.75
CA PHE A 39 -8.51 6.84 -6.65
C PHE A 39 -9.70 7.40 -5.88
N THR A 40 -10.40 8.33 -6.52
CA THR A 40 -11.60 8.96 -5.97
C THR A 40 -12.85 8.31 -6.56
N LEU A 41 -13.88 8.18 -5.72
CA LEU A 41 -15.23 7.84 -6.13
C LEU A 41 -16.16 8.97 -5.70
N GLU A 42 -17.06 9.38 -6.59
CA GLU A 42 -17.99 10.47 -6.38
C GLU A 42 -19.44 9.97 -6.55
N LYS A 43 -20.36 10.58 -5.80
CA LYS A 43 -21.80 10.35 -5.98
C LYS A 43 -22.20 10.75 -7.41
N ASN A 44 -23.07 9.97 -8.01
CA ASN A 44 -23.54 10.09 -9.41
C ASN A 44 -22.44 9.82 -10.47
N GLN A 45 -21.28 9.32 -10.08
CA GLN A 45 -20.24 8.91 -11.02
C GLN A 45 -20.67 7.67 -11.79
N LYS A 46 -20.50 7.71 -13.11
CA LYS A 46 -20.70 6.53 -13.97
C LYS A 46 -19.43 5.70 -13.99
N ILE A 47 -19.48 4.56 -13.35
CA ILE A 47 -18.38 3.61 -13.25
C ILE A 47 -18.93 2.20 -12.99
N ASN A 48 -18.41 1.21 -13.71
CA ASN A 48 -18.80 -0.17 -13.50
C ASN A 48 -18.21 -0.71 -12.19
N ARG A 49 -19.01 -1.48 -11.44
CA ARG A 49 -18.63 -2.10 -10.16
C ARG A 49 -17.35 -2.93 -10.27
N ASP A 50 -17.20 -3.71 -11.35
CA ASP A 50 -16.03 -4.58 -11.51
C ASP A 50 -14.74 -3.77 -11.73
N VAL A 51 -14.85 -2.57 -12.30
CA VAL A 51 -13.73 -1.63 -12.40
C VAL A 51 -13.30 -1.15 -11.01
N ILE A 52 -14.27 -0.84 -10.13
CA ILE A 52 -13.97 -0.46 -8.74
C ILE A 52 -13.29 -1.63 -8.02
N ILE A 53 -13.82 -2.83 -8.12
CA ILE A 53 -13.25 -4.04 -7.51
C ILE A 53 -11.83 -4.28 -7.99
N LYS A 54 -11.58 -4.15 -9.29
CA LYS A 54 -10.24 -4.29 -9.87
C LYS A 54 -9.26 -3.26 -9.28
N LYS A 55 -9.67 -2.00 -9.19
CA LYS A 55 -8.86 -0.94 -8.55
C LYS A 55 -8.58 -1.25 -7.08
N LEU A 56 -9.56 -1.73 -6.31
CA LEU A 56 -9.36 -2.12 -4.92
C LEU A 56 -8.33 -3.25 -4.78
N VAL A 57 -8.38 -4.27 -5.63
CA VAL A 57 -7.39 -5.35 -5.66
C VAL A 57 -6.00 -4.82 -6.02
N GLU A 58 -5.90 -3.91 -6.98
CA GLU A 58 -4.65 -3.23 -7.35
C GLU A 58 -4.07 -2.42 -6.19
N LEU A 59 -4.92 -1.84 -5.33
CA LEU A 59 -4.55 -1.16 -4.08
C LEU A 59 -4.32 -2.12 -2.90
N LEU A 60 -4.25 -3.42 -3.14
CA LEU A 60 -4.01 -4.49 -2.16
C LEU A 60 -5.12 -4.66 -1.11
N TYR A 61 -6.36 -4.23 -1.41
CA TYR A 61 -7.52 -4.62 -0.60
C TYR A 61 -7.87 -6.08 -0.86
N LYS A 62 -8.26 -6.79 0.21
CA LYS A 62 -8.66 -8.20 0.13
C LYS A 62 -10.18 -8.32 0.15
N ARG A 63 -10.75 -9.10 -0.78
CA ARG A 63 -12.16 -9.42 -0.70
C ARG A 63 -12.42 -10.35 0.48
N ARG A 64 -13.35 -9.98 1.37
CA ARG A 64 -13.72 -10.73 2.56
C ARG A 64 -15.20 -10.55 2.84
N ASP A 65 -16.00 -11.45 2.29
CA ASP A 65 -17.46 -11.35 2.39
C ASP A 65 -17.98 -11.72 3.79
N MET A 66 -17.29 -12.63 4.53
CA MET A 66 -17.71 -13.11 5.86
C MET A 66 -16.96 -12.43 7.02
N ASP A 67 -15.71 -12.04 6.82
CA ASP A 67 -14.83 -11.50 7.86
C ASP A 67 -14.34 -10.12 7.44
N PHE A 68 -15.22 -9.13 7.60
CA PHE A 68 -14.98 -7.76 7.19
C PHE A 68 -14.00 -7.07 8.12
N ARG A 69 -12.77 -6.89 7.64
CA ARG A 69 -11.65 -6.31 8.40
C ARG A 69 -11.07 -5.10 7.68
N ARG A 70 -10.26 -4.32 8.38
CA ARG A 70 -9.48 -3.24 7.79
C ARG A 70 -8.65 -3.71 6.60
N GLY A 71 -8.60 -2.89 5.55
CA GLY A 71 -7.92 -3.25 4.30
C GLY A 71 -8.66 -4.33 3.52
N SER A 72 -9.93 -4.51 3.78
CA SER A 72 -10.79 -5.41 3.00
C SER A 72 -11.98 -4.70 2.40
N PHE A 73 -12.60 -5.36 1.45
CA PHE A 73 -13.89 -5.00 0.88
C PHE A 73 -14.78 -6.22 0.77
N ARG A 74 -16.07 -6.00 0.72
CA ARG A 74 -17.07 -7.02 0.39
C ARG A 74 -18.05 -6.48 -0.65
N ALA A 75 -18.58 -7.35 -1.49
CA ALA A 75 -19.51 -6.99 -2.55
C ALA A 75 -20.72 -7.93 -2.50
N LYS A 76 -21.90 -7.35 -2.30
CA LYS A 76 -23.16 -8.10 -2.24
C LYS A 76 -24.23 -7.38 -3.06
N GLY A 77 -24.62 -7.96 -4.18
CA GLY A 77 -25.54 -7.31 -5.14
C GLY A 77 -24.95 -5.98 -5.62
N ASP A 78 -25.73 -4.93 -5.51
CA ASP A 78 -25.37 -3.57 -5.92
C ASP A 78 -24.66 -2.76 -4.81
N ILE A 79 -24.29 -3.42 -3.74
CA ILE A 79 -23.63 -2.81 -2.59
C ILE A 79 -22.16 -3.23 -2.56
N LEU A 80 -21.27 -2.25 -2.44
CA LEU A 80 -19.85 -2.43 -2.20
C LEU A 80 -19.51 -1.76 -0.87
N GLU A 81 -18.94 -2.52 0.05
CA GLU A 81 -18.47 -1.99 1.34
C GLU A 81 -16.95 -2.09 1.40
N ILE A 82 -16.31 -1.00 1.84
CA ILE A 82 -14.85 -0.87 1.91
C ILE A 82 -14.48 -0.48 3.32
N PHE A 83 -13.57 -1.23 3.96
CA PHE A 83 -13.00 -0.87 5.24
C PHE A 83 -11.55 -0.40 5.05
N PRO A 84 -11.33 0.92 5.00
CA PRO A 84 -10.00 1.46 4.79
C PRO A 84 -9.02 1.08 5.89
N SER A 85 -7.75 0.88 5.54
CA SER A 85 -6.72 0.47 6.50
C SER A 85 -6.36 1.55 7.54
N HIS A 86 -6.64 2.80 7.25
CA HIS A 86 -6.32 3.95 8.09
C HIS A 86 -7.43 4.35 9.05
N TYR A 87 -8.67 3.93 8.83
CA TYR A 87 -9.78 4.17 9.74
C TYR A 87 -9.86 3.07 10.82
N GLU A 88 -10.44 3.43 11.97
CA GLU A 88 -10.64 2.51 13.08
C GLU A 88 -12.09 2.06 13.16
N ASP A 89 -12.99 3.02 13.10
CA ASP A 89 -14.39 2.86 13.49
C ASP A 89 -15.34 3.21 12.36
N CYS A 90 -14.84 3.37 11.13
CA CYS A 90 -15.70 3.64 10.00
C CYS A 90 -15.31 2.86 8.75
N SER A 91 -16.33 2.45 8.02
CA SER A 91 -16.26 1.87 6.69
C SER A 91 -17.13 2.65 5.73
N TRP A 92 -16.91 2.47 4.45
CA TRP A 92 -17.71 3.09 3.41
C TRP A 92 -18.62 2.08 2.77
N LYS A 93 -19.89 2.42 2.66
CA LYS A 93 -20.90 1.68 1.94
C LYS A 93 -21.28 2.46 0.69
N ILE A 94 -21.07 1.86 -0.46
CA ILE A 94 -21.34 2.42 -1.77
C ILE A 94 -22.53 1.64 -2.35
N SER A 95 -23.63 2.32 -2.62
CA SER A 95 -24.79 1.74 -3.32
C SER A 95 -24.72 2.13 -4.79
N MET A 96 -24.92 1.15 -5.65
CA MET A 96 -24.88 1.34 -7.09
C MET A 96 -26.24 1.06 -7.71
N PHE A 97 -26.57 1.81 -8.75
CA PHE A 97 -27.70 1.50 -9.62
C PHE A 97 -27.17 1.31 -11.05
N GLY A 98 -27.08 0.06 -11.47
CA GLY A 98 -26.37 -0.29 -12.70
C GLY A 98 -24.89 0.12 -12.64
N ASP A 99 -24.47 0.96 -13.57
CA ASP A 99 -23.10 1.50 -13.66
C ASP A 99 -22.99 2.93 -13.09
N GLU A 100 -23.83 3.30 -12.13
CA GLU A 100 -23.81 4.63 -11.48
C GLU A 100 -23.77 4.49 -9.95
N ILE A 101 -22.97 5.33 -9.28
CA ILE A 101 -22.91 5.41 -7.83
C ILE A 101 -24.09 6.25 -7.34
N GLU A 102 -25.08 5.61 -6.74
CA GLU A 102 -26.28 6.26 -6.20
C GLU A 102 -25.98 6.99 -4.88
N SER A 103 -25.23 6.35 -4.00
CA SER A 103 -24.90 6.93 -2.69
C SER A 103 -23.58 6.39 -2.15
N ILE A 104 -22.92 7.24 -1.36
CA ILE A 104 -21.72 6.88 -0.58
C ILE A 104 -22.03 7.24 0.87
N VAL A 105 -21.96 6.25 1.76
CA VAL A 105 -22.32 6.39 3.17
C VAL A 105 -21.18 5.89 4.03
N GLU A 106 -20.81 6.68 5.04
CA GLU A 106 -19.93 6.26 6.10
C GLU A 106 -20.73 5.46 7.12
N THR A 107 -20.23 4.29 7.50
CA THR A 107 -20.93 3.36 8.38
C THR A 107 -20.00 2.85 9.47
N ASP A 108 -20.56 2.52 10.63
CA ASP A 108 -19.88 1.73 11.65
C ASP A 108 -19.67 0.29 11.11
N PRO A 109 -18.44 -0.22 11.07
CA PRO A 109 -18.15 -1.53 10.47
C PRO A 109 -18.69 -2.72 11.29
N LEU A 110 -19.04 -2.53 12.58
CA LEU A 110 -19.55 -3.56 13.46
C LEU A 110 -21.08 -3.63 13.44
N THR A 111 -21.73 -2.46 13.57
CA THR A 111 -23.19 -2.37 13.64
C THR A 111 -23.84 -2.18 12.28
N GLY A 112 -23.10 -1.62 11.32
CA GLY A 112 -23.63 -1.21 10.02
C GLY A 112 -24.45 0.08 10.07
N GLU A 113 -24.44 0.78 11.22
CA GLU A 113 -25.17 2.03 11.42
C GLU A 113 -24.61 3.14 10.51
N LYS A 114 -25.50 3.92 9.93
CA LYS A 114 -25.14 5.07 9.10
C LYS A 114 -24.63 6.21 9.98
N LEU A 115 -23.38 6.64 9.72
CA LEU A 115 -22.77 7.77 10.40
C LEU A 115 -22.98 9.06 9.60
N ASN A 116 -22.49 9.11 8.37
CA ASN A 116 -22.54 10.29 7.51
C ASN A 116 -22.86 9.89 6.06
N GLU A 117 -23.41 10.84 5.31
CA GLU A 117 -23.49 10.75 3.85
C GLU A 117 -22.38 11.56 3.22
N LEU A 118 -21.69 11.01 2.23
CA LEU A 118 -20.51 11.61 1.61
C LEU A 118 -20.79 11.84 0.13
N ASN A 119 -20.27 12.95 -0.41
CA ASN A 119 -20.34 13.22 -1.84
C ASN A 119 -19.18 12.57 -2.59
N GLU A 120 -18.03 12.41 -1.92
CA GLU A 120 -16.83 11.80 -2.48
C GLU A 120 -16.05 11.05 -1.41
N ILE A 121 -15.27 10.06 -1.84
CA ILE A 121 -14.27 9.38 -1.03
C ILE A 121 -12.99 9.19 -1.84
N ARG A 122 -11.85 9.36 -1.19
CA ARG A 122 -10.55 9.02 -1.76
C ARG A 122 -10.00 7.77 -1.10
N ILE A 123 -9.75 6.76 -1.92
CA ILE A 123 -9.30 5.44 -1.48
C ILE A 123 -7.81 5.33 -1.73
N PHE A 124 -7.04 5.20 -0.65
CA PHE A 124 -5.60 4.97 -0.68
C PHE A 124 -5.28 3.48 -0.60
N SER A 125 -4.06 3.16 -0.98
CA SER A 125 -3.58 1.78 -0.92
C SER A 125 -3.57 1.21 0.51
N ASN A 126 -3.77 -0.10 0.60
CA ASN A 126 -3.71 -0.87 1.85
C ASN A 126 -2.27 -1.19 2.30
N SER A 127 -1.26 -0.74 1.58
CA SER A 127 0.16 -0.90 1.91
C SER A 127 0.96 0.33 1.52
N HIS A 128 2.04 0.61 2.25
CA HIS A 128 3.01 1.63 1.86
C HIS A 128 3.88 1.20 0.66
N TYR A 129 3.98 -0.11 0.43
CA TYR A 129 4.73 -0.70 -0.69
C TYR A 129 3.78 -1.15 -1.80
N VAL A 130 2.94 -0.24 -2.26
CA VAL A 130 2.15 -0.47 -3.47
C VAL A 130 2.94 0.05 -4.65
N THR A 131 3.11 -0.80 -5.64
CA THR A 131 3.93 -0.49 -6.81
C THR A 131 3.13 -0.84 -8.07
N PRO A 132 3.09 0.05 -9.07
CA PRO A 132 2.41 -0.24 -10.33
C PRO A 132 2.96 -1.51 -11.00
N LYS A 133 2.09 -2.31 -11.61
CA LYS A 133 2.46 -3.58 -12.26
C LYS A 133 3.64 -3.47 -13.25
N PRO A 134 3.77 -2.43 -14.09
CA PRO A 134 4.93 -2.28 -14.96
C PRO A 134 6.24 -2.14 -14.19
N THR A 135 6.23 -1.44 -13.05
CA THR A 135 7.39 -1.26 -12.17
C THR A 135 7.75 -2.57 -11.48
N ILE A 136 6.75 -3.34 -11.01
CA ILE A 136 6.95 -4.68 -10.45
C ILE A 136 7.67 -5.58 -11.45
N LYS A 137 7.23 -5.64 -12.70
CA LYS A 137 7.87 -6.46 -13.73
C LYS A 137 9.33 -6.09 -13.95
N LYS A 138 9.64 -4.79 -14.00
CA LYS A 138 11.04 -4.31 -14.11
C LYS A 138 11.85 -4.69 -12.87
N ALA A 139 11.30 -4.50 -11.68
CA ALA A 139 11.96 -4.86 -10.42
C ALA A 139 12.30 -6.36 -10.36
N ILE A 140 11.36 -7.24 -10.74
CA ILE A 140 11.58 -8.70 -10.80
C ILE A 140 12.77 -9.06 -11.69
N VAL A 141 12.89 -8.44 -12.86
CA VAL A 141 14.02 -8.68 -13.75
C VAL A 141 15.35 -8.31 -13.09
N LEU A 142 15.42 -7.09 -12.51
CA LEU A 142 16.62 -6.60 -11.83
C LEU A 142 17.00 -7.45 -10.61
N ILE A 143 16.01 -7.87 -9.82
CA ILE A 143 16.23 -8.74 -8.65
C ILE A 143 16.81 -10.09 -9.11
N LYS A 144 16.24 -10.70 -10.15
CA LYS A 144 16.75 -11.97 -10.71
C LYS A 144 18.19 -11.84 -11.21
N GLU A 145 18.54 -10.74 -11.84
CA GLU A 145 19.90 -10.47 -12.29
C GLU A 145 20.89 -10.36 -11.14
N ASP A 146 20.54 -9.60 -10.10
CA ASP A 146 21.40 -9.41 -8.93
C ASP A 146 21.48 -10.69 -8.07
N LEU A 147 20.39 -11.45 -7.94
CA LEU A 147 20.40 -12.78 -7.33
C LEU A 147 21.42 -13.68 -8.03
N LYS A 148 21.35 -13.77 -9.36
CA LYS A 148 22.26 -14.60 -10.14
C LYS A 148 23.74 -14.23 -9.96
N LYS A 149 24.04 -12.94 -9.82
CA LYS A 149 25.40 -12.47 -9.50
C LYS A 149 25.82 -12.92 -8.11
N GLN A 150 24.96 -12.72 -7.09
CA GLN A 150 25.26 -13.10 -5.72
C GLN A 150 25.43 -14.60 -5.50
N LEU A 151 24.60 -15.41 -6.16
CA LEU A 151 24.73 -16.88 -6.11
C LEU A 151 26.08 -17.35 -6.65
N LYS A 152 26.61 -16.72 -7.71
CA LYS A 152 27.96 -17.01 -8.22
C LYS A 152 29.07 -16.61 -7.23
N VAL A 153 28.89 -15.52 -6.47
CA VAL A 153 29.83 -15.12 -5.42
C VAL A 153 29.86 -16.19 -4.32
N PHE A 154 28.68 -16.58 -3.81
CA PHE A 154 28.60 -17.63 -2.77
C PHE A 154 29.18 -18.96 -3.21
N GLU A 155 29.00 -19.33 -4.49
CA GLU A 155 29.58 -20.54 -5.06
C GLU A 155 31.12 -20.50 -5.05
N LYS A 156 31.73 -19.37 -5.45
CA LYS A 156 33.19 -19.17 -5.40
C LYS A 156 33.72 -19.20 -3.97
N GLU A 157 32.95 -18.67 -3.02
CA GLU A 157 33.28 -18.65 -1.59
C GLU A 157 32.96 -19.97 -0.89
N LYS A 158 32.43 -20.99 -1.60
CA LYS A 158 31.98 -22.30 -1.08
C LYS A 158 30.90 -22.18 0.01
N LYS A 159 30.11 -21.12 -0.02
CA LYS A 159 28.98 -20.86 0.87
C LYS A 159 27.69 -21.50 0.31
N TYR A 160 27.65 -22.82 0.27
CA TYR A 160 26.57 -23.54 -0.41
C TYR A 160 25.22 -23.42 0.31
N LEU A 161 25.24 -23.38 1.65
CA LEU A 161 23.99 -23.25 2.44
C LEU A 161 23.37 -21.86 2.27
N GLU A 162 24.19 -20.81 2.32
CA GLU A 162 23.77 -19.43 2.11
C GLU A 162 23.26 -19.22 0.69
N LYS A 163 23.93 -19.85 -0.30
CA LYS A 163 23.49 -19.86 -1.69
C LYS A 163 22.10 -20.46 -1.83
N GLN A 164 21.87 -21.63 -1.28
CA GLN A 164 20.58 -22.32 -1.35
C GLN A 164 19.47 -21.49 -0.66
N ARG A 165 19.70 -21.05 0.56
CA ARG A 165 18.72 -20.26 1.33
C ARG A 165 18.33 -18.95 0.63
N LEU A 166 19.31 -18.24 0.07
CA LEU A 166 19.06 -16.99 -0.65
C LEU A 166 18.22 -17.25 -1.91
N ASP A 167 18.56 -18.28 -2.67
CA ASP A 167 17.86 -18.65 -3.90
C ASP A 167 16.43 -19.05 -3.63
N GLU A 168 16.19 -19.97 -2.71
CA GLU A 168 14.85 -20.45 -2.33
C GLU A 168 13.96 -19.29 -1.82
N ARG A 169 14.50 -18.48 -0.90
CA ARG A 169 13.75 -17.36 -0.34
C ARG A 169 13.42 -16.32 -1.40
N THR A 170 14.40 -15.90 -2.19
CA THR A 170 14.18 -14.86 -3.19
C THR A 170 13.22 -15.32 -4.28
N THR A 171 13.32 -16.58 -4.70
CA THR A 171 12.39 -17.16 -5.68
C THR A 171 10.97 -17.16 -5.15
N PHE A 172 10.75 -17.60 -3.90
CA PHE A 172 9.43 -17.55 -3.27
C PHE A 172 8.89 -16.11 -3.13
N ASP A 173 9.73 -15.17 -2.69
CA ASP A 173 9.33 -13.76 -2.56
C ASP A 173 8.93 -13.17 -3.92
N LEU A 174 9.67 -13.50 -4.99
CA LEU A 174 9.35 -13.04 -6.34
C LEU A 174 8.03 -13.60 -6.87
N GLU A 175 7.71 -14.85 -6.60
CA GLU A 175 6.41 -15.45 -6.93
C GLU A 175 5.27 -14.75 -6.20
N MET A 176 5.46 -14.43 -4.91
CA MET A 176 4.50 -13.68 -4.13
C MET A 176 4.31 -12.25 -4.66
N ILE A 177 5.40 -11.55 -4.99
CA ILE A 177 5.33 -10.20 -5.56
C ILE A 177 4.62 -10.21 -6.92
N GLU A 178 4.89 -11.19 -7.77
CA GLU A 178 4.27 -11.32 -9.09
C GLU A 178 2.76 -11.61 -9.01
N THR A 179 2.35 -12.47 -8.08
CA THR A 179 0.96 -12.92 -7.94
C THR A 179 0.10 -11.95 -7.13
N THR A 180 0.63 -11.46 -6.00
CA THR A 180 -0.13 -10.65 -5.03
C THR A 180 0.27 -9.18 -4.97
N GLY A 181 1.37 -8.80 -5.63
CA GLY A 181 1.95 -7.46 -5.56
C GLY A 181 2.75 -7.18 -4.28
N SER A 182 2.95 -8.18 -3.40
CA SER A 182 3.65 -8.01 -2.12
C SER A 182 4.22 -9.33 -1.61
N CYS A 183 5.20 -9.26 -0.70
CA CYS A 183 5.71 -10.42 0.04
C CYS A 183 6.04 -10.03 1.49
N SER A 184 6.36 -11.01 2.33
CA SER A 184 6.89 -10.75 3.67
C SER A 184 8.31 -10.19 3.57
N GLY A 185 8.55 -9.00 4.17
CA GLY A 185 9.83 -8.30 4.06
C GLY A 185 10.00 -7.58 2.71
N ILE A 186 8.91 -7.11 2.12
CA ILE A 186 8.91 -6.36 0.84
C ILE A 186 9.86 -5.16 0.87
N GLU A 187 10.13 -4.59 2.06
CA GLU A 187 11.08 -3.50 2.28
C GLU A 187 12.52 -3.87 1.86
N ASN A 188 12.89 -5.15 1.87
CA ASN A 188 14.20 -5.62 1.39
C ASN A 188 14.39 -5.40 -0.11
N TYR A 189 13.29 -5.25 -0.83
CA TYR A 189 13.26 -4.98 -2.28
C TYR A 189 12.99 -3.51 -2.60
N SER A 190 12.97 -2.61 -1.60
CA SER A 190 12.62 -1.19 -1.73
C SER A 190 13.40 -0.47 -2.83
N ARG A 191 14.69 -0.75 -2.98
CA ARG A 191 15.56 -0.19 -4.03
C ARG A 191 14.99 -0.43 -5.43
N TYR A 192 14.58 -1.66 -5.72
CA TYR A 192 14.06 -2.06 -7.04
C TYR A 192 12.65 -1.49 -7.27
N LEU A 193 11.83 -1.46 -6.21
CA LEU A 193 10.46 -0.99 -6.27
C LEU A 193 10.36 0.54 -6.36
N SER A 194 11.34 1.26 -5.78
CA SER A 194 11.44 2.73 -5.87
C SER A 194 12.29 3.22 -7.04
N GLY A 195 12.95 2.31 -7.79
CA GLY A 195 13.81 2.65 -8.91
C GLY A 195 15.14 3.29 -8.51
N ARG A 196 15.54 3.22 -7.24
CA ARG A 196 16.78 3.80 -6.72
C ARG A 196 18.00 2.96 -7.10
N LYS A 197 19.15 3.64 -7.21
CA LYS A 197 20.44 2.99 -7.52
C LYS A 197 21.02 2.32 -6.27
N SER A 198 21.98 1.43 -6.48
CA SER A 198 22.74 0.83 -5.36
C SER A 198 23.51 1.92 -4.61
N GLY A 199 23.40 1.93 -3.27
CA GLY A 199 24.03 2.93 -2.39
C GLY A 199 23.14 4.15 -2.10
N GLU A 200 22.04 4.35 -2.80
CA GLU A 200 21.07 5.38 -2.45
C GLU A 200 20.24 4.95 -1.22
N PRO A 201 19.92 5.89 -0.29
CA PRO A 201 19.10 5.56 0.87
C PRO A 201 17.70 5.11 0.46
N PRO A 202 17.04 4.22 1.23
CA PRO A 202 15.65 3.85 0.99
C PRO A 202 14.73 5.06 1.19
N PRO A 203 13.49 5.02 0.67
CA PRO A 203 12.48 6.04 0.97
C PRO A 203 12.25 6.16 2.48
N THR A 204 12.12 7.39 2.95
CA THR A 204 11.94 7.70 4.37
C THR A 204 10.69 8.54 4.61
N LEU A 205 10.25 8.63 5.86
CA LEU A 205 9.13 9.47 6.28
C LEU A 205 9.38 10.96 5.96
N TYR A 206 10.63 11.39 5.96
CA TYR A 206 11.00 12.78 5.63
C TYR A 206 10.58 13.20 4.23
N GLU A 207 10.57 12.28 3.28
CA GLU A 207 10.13 12.54 1.91
C GLU A 207 8.62 12.81 1.78
N TYR A 208 7.84 12.46 2.81
CA TYR A 208 6.41 12.74 2.88
C TYR A 208 6.10 14.13 3.49
N MET A 209 7.10 14.75 4.10
CA MET A 209 6.92 16.04 4.75
C MET A 209 6.86 17.16 3.71
N PRO A 210 5.92 18.12 3.83
CA PRO A 210 5.93 19.33 3.02
C PRO A 210 7.23 20.14 3.23
N GLU A 211 7.66 20.89 2.21
CA GLU A 211 8.91 21.68 2.25
C GLU A 211 8.95 22.72 3.38
N ASP A 212 7.78 23.24 3.78
CA ASP A 212 7.62 24.22 4.84
C ASP A 212 7.37 23.61 6.24
N SER A 213 7.71 22.34 6.43
CA SER A 213 7.55 21.63 7.70
C SER A 213 8.63 21.99 8.71
N LEU A 214 8.24 22.01 9.99
CA LEU A 214 9.18 22.09 11.11
C LEU A 214 9.51 20.67 11.60
N LEU A 215 10.80 20.37 11.71
CA LEU A 215 11.31 19.11 12.23
C LEU A 215 12.04 19.35 13.56
N PHE A 216 11.59 18.66 14.61
CA PHE A 216 12.25 18.60 15.89
C PHE A 216 12.84 17.22 16.12
N ILE A 217 14.15 17.13 16.34
CA ILE A 217 14.85 15.88 16.61
C ILE A 217 15.37 15.96 18.04
N ASP A 218 14.82 15.09 18.89
CA ASP A 218 15.27 14.91 20.26
C ASP A 218 16.32 13.79 20.32
N GLU A 219 17.28 13.90 21.23
CA GLU A 219 18.38 12.92 21.43
C GLU A 219 19.08 12.51 20.11
N SER A 220 19.44 13.51 19.31
CA SER A 220 20.03 13.31 17.96
C SER A 220 21.52 12.87 17.95
N HIS A 221 22.09 12.50 19.10
CA HIS A 221 23.47 12.03 19.28
C HIS A 221 23.70 10.55 18.85
#